data_e3f7185713cba799d8e98f8e32b73ba7
#
_entry.id   e3f7185713cba799d8e98f8e32b73ba7
#
_cell.length_a   1.000
_cell.length_b   1.000
_cell.length_c   1.000
_cell.angle_alpha   90.00
_cell.angle_beta   90.00
_cell.angle_gamma   90.00
#
_symmetry.space_group_name_H-M   'P 1'
#
loop_
_entity.id
_entity.type
_entity.pdbx_description
1 polymer ?
#
loop_
_entity_poly.entity_id
_entity_poly.type
_entity_poly.pdbx_seq_one_letter_code
_entity_poly.pdbx_strand_id
1 'polypeptide(L)'
;YEDLKQGYFRLLSDKMISEIIPHAIYNPEDDTYDLHLKVKLENNFAVRLGGNISTSNSNQIYLGLSYQDLNYYAKEFILDGQLGKVYNNVQFMAKIDFATAIPTSYRLIGSISTFDYFKKDKLFSRNNKPAFNQKDERFLKLQVGLPFLSSKRAEFGVGIARIEDKYFQKSVIDFGNDKFDKSRYDLFGGSISFNGSTLNSKQYPTRGYREALVAQIFVGKERFY
;
A
#
# COMPACT_ATOMS: atom_id res chain seq x y z
N TYR A 1 -17.51 -31.28 -4.59
CA TYR A 1 -17.96 -30.53 -3.39
C TYR A 1 -16.82 -29.67 -2.78
N GLU A 2 -15.63 -30.24 -2.58
CA GLU A 2 -14.50 -29.51 -2.00
C GLU A 2 -14.03 -28.34 -2.88
N ASP A 3 -14.00 -28.49 -4.19
CA ASP A 3 -13.64 -27.42 -5.14
C ASP A 3 -14.66 -26.28 -5.09
N LEU A 4 -15.94 -26.58 -5.02
CA LEU A 4 -17.01 -25.60 -4.86
C LEU A 4 -16.85 -24.82 -3.55
N LYS A 5 -16.58 -25.53 -2.46
CA LYS A 5 -16.37 -24.95 -1.13
C LYS A 5 -15.12 -24.05 -1.11
N GLN A 6 -14.04 -24.49 -1.76
CA GLN A 6 -12.83 -23.66 -1.89
C GLN A 6 -13.09 -22.41 -2.74
N GLY A 7 -13.83 -22.54 -3.85
CA GLY A 7 -14.25 -21.41 -4.69
C GLY A 7 -15.09 -20.39 -3.89
N TYR A 8 -16.07 -20.90 -3.13
CA TYR A 8 -16.91 -20.09 -2.26
C TYR A 8 -16.09 -19.28 -1.24
N PHE A 9 -15.17 -19.94 -0.52
CA PHE A 9 -14.35 -19.24 0.48
C PHE A 9 -13.35 -18.28 -0.17
N ARG A 10 -12.85 -18.56 -1.37
CA ARG A 10 -12.02 -17.62 -2.11
C ARG A 10 -12.76 -16.35 -2.47
N LEU A 11 -13.99 -16.47 -2.98
CA LEU A 11 -14.84 -15.32 -3.27
C LEU A 11 -15.17 -14.54 -2.00
N LEU A 12 -15.59 -15.22 -0.93
CA LEU A 12 -15.92 -14.58 0.35
C LEU A 12 -14.70 -13.91 0.99
N SER A 13 -13.49 -14.30 0.60
CA SER A 13 -12.25 -13.69 1.05
C SER A 13 -11.92 -12.38 0.33
N ASP A 14 -12.64 -12.01 -0.71
CA ASP A 14 -12.49 -10.70 -1.34
C ASP A 14 -13.06 -9.60 -0.45
N LYS A 15 -12.33 -8.48 -0.33
CA LYS A 15 -12.72 -7.35 0.51
C LYS A 15 -14.02 -6.68 0.06
N MET A 16 -14.33 -6.80 -1.23
CA MET A 16 -15.48 -6.16 -1.86
C MET A 16 -16.77 -6.96 -1.65
N ILE A 17 -16.67 -8.20 -1.16
CA ILE A 17 -17.81 -9.10 -1.01
C ILE A 17 -18.11 -9.24 0.47
N SER A 18 -19.33 -8.80 0.86
CA SER A 18 -19.83 -8.95 2.23
C SER A 18 -20.53 -10.28 2.45
N GLU A 19 -21.26 -10.76 1.43
CA GLU A 19 -22.08 -11.95 1.54
C GLU A 19 -22.22 -12.62 0.18
N ILE A 20 -22.21 -13.95 0.17
CA ILE A 20 -22.55 -14.77 -1.00
C ILE A 20 -23.64 -15.75 -0.61
N ILE A 21 -24.77 -15.69 -1.30
CA ILE A 21 -25.89 -16.62 -1.11
C ILE A 21 -25.91 -17.56 -2.33
N PRO A 22 -25.45 -18.81 -2.15
CA PRO A 22 -25.51 -19.80 -3.22
C PRO A 22 -26.94 -20.32 -3.35
N HIS A 23 -27.42 -20.45 -4.59
CA HIS A 23 -28.70 -21.04 -4.92
C HIS A 23 -28.52 -22.06 -6.05
N ALA A 24 -28.76 -23.33 -5.78
CA ALA A 24 -28.65 -24.40 -6.76
C ALA A 24 -30.05 -24.67 -7.38
N ILE A 25 -30.11 -24.63 -8.69
CA ILE A 25 -31.33 -24.92 -9.48
C ILE A 25 -31.02 -26.19 -10.28
N TYR A 26 -31.87 -27.21 -10.12
CA TYR A 26 -31.73 -28.44 -10.90
C TYR A 26 -32.11 -28.20 -12.36
N ASN A 27 -31.27 -28.61 -13.29
CA ASN A 27 -31.48 -28.57 -14.72
C ASN A 27 -31.81 -30.00 -15.20
N PRO A 28 -33.06 -30.30 -15.56
CA PRO A 28 -33.45 -31.63 -15.97
C PRO A 28 -32.94 -32.04 -17.38
N GLU A 29 -32.49 -31.08 -18.20
CA GLU A 29 -31.98 -31.37 -19.55
C GLU A 29 -30.61 -32.02 -19.50
N ASP A 30 -29.76 -31.60 -18.58
CA ASP A 30 -28.37 -32.07 -18.45
C ASP A 30 -28.14 -32.97 -17.22
N ASP A 31 -29.18 -33.22 -16.42
CA ASP A 31 -29.13 -33.92 -15.12
C ASP A 31 -28.06 -33.32 -14.18
N THR A 32 -27.96 -31.96 -14.17
CA THR A 32 -27.01 -31.18 -13.42
C THR A 32 -27.66 -30.12 -12.55
N TYR A 33 -26.89 -29.45 -11.71
CA TYR A 33 -27.32 -28.29 -10.94
C TYR A 33 -26.64 -27.05 -11.43
N ASP A 34 -27.42 -26.04 -11.85
CA ASP A 34 -26.94 -24.70 -12.11
C ASP A 34 -26.75 -23.94 -10.79
N LEU A 35 -25.56 -23.46 -10.54
CA LEU A 35 -25.24 -22.71 -9.32
C LEU A 35 -25.32 -21.22 -9.57
N HIS A 36 -26.36 -20.60 -9.01
CA HIS A 36 -26.53 -19.15 -9.01
C HIS A 36 -25.95 -18.56 -7.73
N LEU A 37 -24.99 -17.65 -7.85
CA LEU A 37 -24.41 -16.94 -6.71
C LEU A 37 -24.97 -15.51 -6.63
N LYS A 38 -25.75 -15.23 -5.61
CA LYS A 38 -26.18 -13.87 -5.31
C LYS A 38 -25.14 -13.23 -4.41
N VAL A 39 -24.40 -12.24 -4.96
CA VAL A 39 -23.31 -11.57 -4.28
C VAL A 39 -23.78 -10.22 -3.76
N LYS A 40 -23.55 -9.95 -2.48
CA LYS A 40 -23.75 -8.65 -1.87
C LYS A 40 -22.39 -7.98 -1.69
N LEU A 41 -22.28 -6.78 -2.22
CA LEU A 41 -21.04 -6.01 -2.14
C LEU A 41 -21.00 -5.18 -0.86
N GLU A 42 -19.81 -4.94 -0.36
CA GLU A 42 -19.54 -3.93 0.69
C GLU A 42 -19.80 -2.52 0.16
N ASN A 43 -19.88 -1.55 1.07
CA ASN A 43 -20.03 -0.16 0.70
C ASN A 43 -18.90 0.27 -0.22
N ASN A 44 -19.27 0.92 -1.31
CA ASN A 44 -18.29 1.39 -2.31
C ASN A 44 -17.33 2.45 -1.78
N PHE A 45 -17.70 3.13 -0.71
CA PHE A 45 -16.93 4.22 -0.12
C PHE A 45 -16.74 4.01 1.38
N ALA A 46 -15.51 4.16 1.85
CA ALA A 46 -15.18 4.11 3.28
C ALA A 46 -14.25 5.26 3.66
N VAL A 47 -14.51 5.84 4.83
CA VAL A 47 -13.68 6.86 5.48
C VAL A 47 -13.07 6.25 6.74
N ARG A 48 -11.77 6.43 6.90
CA ARG A 48 -11.03 6.00 8.08
C ARG A 48 -10.44 7.23 8.75
N LEU A 49 -10.71 7.39 10.03
CA LEU A 49 -10.15 8.45 10.86
C LEU A 49 -9.35 7.80 12.00
N GLY A 50 -8.22 8.37 12.31
CA GLY A 50 -7.39 7.90 13.41
C GLY A 50 -6.42 8.98 13.88
N GLY A 51 -5.75 8.71 14.96
CA GLY A 51 -4.73 9.63 15.45
C GLY A 51 -4.18 9.20 16.79
N ASN A 52 -3.10 9.88 17.16
CA ASN A 52 -2.46 9.76 18.45
C ASN A 52 -2.17 11.15 18.98
N ILE A 53 -2.64 11.43 20.19
CA ILE A 53 -2.39 12.68 20.91
C ILE A 53 -1.63 12.32 22.18
N SER A 54 -0.42 12.85 22.31
CA SER A 54 0.41 12.65 23.48
C SER A 54 1.12 13.95 23.88
N THR A 55 1.70 13.98 25.07
CA THR A 55 2.56 15.08 25.52
C THR A 55 3.93 15.11 24.80
N SER A 56 4.24 14.07 24.03
CA SER A 56 5.43 13.98 23.19
C SER A 56 5.25 14.68 21.84
N ASN A 57 6.35 14.81 21.09
CA ASN A 57 6.33 15.37 19.74
C ASN A 57 5.74 14.43 18.68
N SER A 58 5.21 13.26 19.06
CA SER A 58 4.70 12.21 18.15
C SER A 58 3.19 12.31 17.86
N ASN A 59 2.59 13.48 18.04
CA ASN A 59 1.18 13.70 17.72
C ASN A 59 0.93 13.56 16.23
N GLN A 60 -0.08 12.77 15.87
CA GLN A 60 -0.42 12.48 14.48
C GLN A 60 -1.92 12.38 14.29
N ILE A 61 -2.39 12.81 13.14
CA ILE A 61 -3.77 12.64 12.66
C ILE A 61 -3.70 11.85 11.35
N TYR A 62 -4.58 10.89 11.19
CA TYR A 62 -4.72 10.06 10.00
C TYR A 62 -6.11 10.23 9.40
N LEU A 63 -6.16 10.38 8.09
CA LEU A 63 -7.39 10.36 7.28
C LEU A 63 -7.16 9.40 6.11
N GLY A 64 -8.02 8.40 5.97
CA GLY A 64 -8.04 7.48 4.85
C GLY A 64 -9.39 7.51 4.13
N LEU A 65 -9.34 7.57 2.81
CA LEU A 65 -10.48 7.48 1.93
C LEU A 65 -10.29 6.26 1.03
N SER A 66 -11.30 5.43 0.87
CA SER A 66 -11.27 4.33 -0.09
C SER A 66 -12.57 4.25 -0.86
N TYR A 67 -12.45 4.01 -2.15
CA TYR A 67 -13.55 3.77 -3.07
C TYR A 67 -13.31 2.47 -3.81
N GLN A 68 -14.32 1.62 -3.90
CA GLN A 68 -14.28 0.33 -4.58
C GLN A 68 -15.50 0.19 -5.48
N ASP A 69 -15.30 -0.36 -6.67
CA ASP A 69 -16.38 -0.61 -7.62
C ASP A 69 -16.12 -1.93 -8.35
N LEU A 70 -17.16 -2.78 -8.43
CA LEU A 70 -17.10 -4.12 -8.97
C LEU A 70 -18.04 -4.28 -10.19
N ASN A 71 -18.20 -3.24 -11.01
CA ASN A 71 -19.01 -3.32 -12.21
C ASN A 71 -18.30 -4.14 -13.32
N TYR A 72 -18.05 -3.53 -14.48
CA TYR A 72 -17.35 -4.17 -15.60
C TYR A 72 -15.87 -4.51 -15.27
N TYR A 73 -15.24 -3.69 -14.45
CA TYR A 73 -13.87 -3.86 -13.97
C TYR A 73 -13.87 -3.65 -12.47
N ALA A 74 -13.13 -4.50 -11.74
CA ALA A 74 -12.91 -4.22 -10.33
C ALA A 74 -11.94 -3.04 -10.20
N LYS A 75 -12.42 -1.94 -9.58
CA LYS A 75 -11.65 -0.72 -9.35
C LYS A 75 -11.50 -0.47 -7.86
N GLU A 76 -10.31 -0.09 -7.46
CA GLU A 76 -10.02 0.30 -6.07
C GLU A 76 -9.19 1.57 -6.09
N PHE A 77 -9.65 2.60 -5.36
CA PHE A 77 -8.93 3.83 -5.13
C PHE A 77 -8.75 4.02 -3.63
N ILE A 78 -7.55 4.29 -3.21
CA ILE A 78 -7.22 4.58 -1.81
C ILE A 78 -6.43 5.88 -1.78
N LEU A 79 -6.82 6.78 -0.89
CA LEU A 79 -6.08 7.99 -0.56
C LEU A 79 -5.90 8.03 0.96
N ASP A 80 -4.65 7.97 1.40
CA ASP A 80 -4.29 8.01 2.80
C ASP A 80 -3.45 9.26 3.09
N GLY A 81 -3.82 9.99 4.11
CA GLY A 81 -3.11 11.15 4.60
C GLY A 81 -2.75 11.00 6.07
N GLN A 82 -1.53 11.31 6.43
CA GLN A 82 -1.04 11.35 7.79
C GLN A 82 -0.34 12.68 8.04
N LEU A 83 -0.81 13.41 9.01
CA LEU A 83 -0.27 14.71 9.40
C LEU A 83 0.22 14.63 10.85
N GLY A 84 1.47 14.99 11.06
CA GLY A 84 2.09 14.99 12.37
C GLY A 84 3.21 16.01 12.46
N LYS A 85 3.72 16.21 13.66
CA LYS A 85 4.81 17.16 13.87
C LYS A 85 6.15 16.65 13.30
N VAL A 86 6.35 15.33 13.29
CA VAL A 86 7.59 14.68 12.86
C VAL A 86 7.47 14.05 11.49
N TYR A 87 6.30 13.53 11.17
CA TYR A 87 6.06 12.80 9.92
C TYR A 87 4.75 13.23 9.28
N ASN A 88 4.85 13.63 8.02
CA ASN A 88 3.72 13.94 7.16
C ASN A 88 3.79 13.05 5.93
N ASN A 89 2.67 12.46 5.55
CA ASN A 89 2.59 11.61 4.38
C ASN A 89 1.24 11.75 3.68
N VAL A 90 1.25 11.74 2.37
CA VAL A 90 0.08 11.54 1.53
C VAL A 90 0.41 10.43 0.54
N GLN A 91 -0.41 9.39 0.53
CA GLN A 91 -0.27 8.26 -0.38
C GLN A 91 -1.57 8.04 -1.13
N PHE A 92 -1.47 7.78 -2.42
CA PHE A 92 -2.59 7.32 -3.21
C PHE A 92 -2.29 5.97 -3.88
N MET A 93 -3.31 5.17 -4.06
CA MET A 93 -3.30 3.95 -4.84
C MET A 93 -4.54 3.89 -5.73
N ALA A 94 -4.32 3.61 -7.00
CA ALA A 94 -5.38 3.27 -7.95
C ALA A 94 -5.11 1.88 -8.51
N LYS A 95 -6.08 0.98 -8.43
CA LYS A 95 -5.98 -0.38 -8.94
C LYS A 95 -7.19 -0.67 -9.83
N ILE A 96 -6.95 -1.32 -10.97
CA ILE A 96 -7.98 -1.79 -11.88
C ILE A 96 -7.65 -3.24 -12.22
N ASP A 97 -8.62 -4.12 -12.02
CA ASP A 97 -8.54 -5.53 -12.40
C ASP A 97 -9.43 -5.79 -13.62
N PHE A 98 -8.86 -6.34 -14.66
CA PHE A 98 -9.55 -6.71 -15.89
C PHE A 98 -9.85 -8.21 -15.89
N ALA A 99 -11.12 -8.57 -16.06
CA ALA A 99 -11.58 -9.95 -16.20
C ALA A 99 -11.48 -10.40 -17.68
N THR A 100 -10.28 -10.37 -18.22
CA THR A 100 -9.97 -10.88 -19.58
C THR A 100 -9.62 -12.36 -19.53
N ALA A 101 -9.38 -13.00 -20.69
CA ALA A 101 -8.95 -14.41 -20.76
C ALA A 101 -7.72 -14.70 -19.87
N ILE A 102 -6.81 -13.72 -19.74
CA ILE A 102 -5.74 -13.71 -18.74
C ILE A 102 -6.04 -12.55 -17.78
N PRO A 103 -6.57 -12.82 -16.58
CA PRO A 103 -6.91 -11.77 -15.63
C PRO A 103 -5.70 -10.89 -15.32
N THR A 104 -5.78 -9.61 -15.65
CA THR A 104 -4.66 -8.68 -15.50
C THR A 104 -5.05 -7.54 -14.58
N SER A 105 -4.14 -7.15 -13.69
CA SER A 105 -4.34 -5.98 -12.84
C SER A 105 -3.28 -4.92 -13.10
N TYR A 106 -3.72 -3.68 -13.07
CA TYR A 106 -2.85 -2.51 -13.08
C TYR A 106 -2.98 -1.78 -11.76
N ARG A 107 -1.85 -1.39 -11.18
CA ARG A 107 -1.82 -0.65 -9.93
C ARG A 107 -0.85 0.53 -10.06
N LEU A 108 -1.36 1.73 -9.79
CA LEU A 108 -0.57 2.95 -9.70
C LEU A 108 -0.49 3.35 -8.22
N ILE A 109 0.72 3.58 -7.73
CA ILE A 109 0.97 3.98 -6.34
C ILE A 109 1.83 5.22 -6.37
N GLY A 110 1.43 6.25 -5.64
CA GLY A 110 2.25 7.44 -5.43
C GLY A 110 2.23 7.86 -3.97
N SER A 111 3.35 8.41 -3.52
CA SER A 111 3.47 8.94 -2.16
C SER A 111 4.38 10.15 -2.13
N ILE A 112 4.03 11.08 -1.23
CA ILE A 112 4.84 12.21 -0.85
C ILE A 112 4.93 12.18 0.66
N SER A 113 6.14 12.14 1.21
CA SER A 113 6.36 12.16 2.65
C SER A 113 7.46 13.12 3.03
N THR A 114 7.30 13.72 4.20
CA THR A 114 8.30 14.56 4.84
C THR A 114 8.51 14.07 6.26
N PHE A 115 9.75 13.85 6.62
CA PHE A 115 10.16 13.47 7.95
C PHE A 115 11.11 14.53 8.52
N ASP A 116 10.71 15.12 9.65
CA ASP A 116 11.46 16.15 10.36
C ASP A 116 12.04 15.59 11.67
N TYR A 117 13.33 15.38 11.73
CA TYR A 117 14.01 14.93 12.93
C TYR A 117 14.64 16.11 13.68
N PHE A 118 14.14 16.35 14.88
CA PHE A 118 14.68 17.34 15.80
C PHE A 118 15.39 16.64 16.95
N LYS A 119 16.71 16.71 16.98
CA LYS A 119 17.49 16.25 18.14
C LYS A 119 17.33 17.27 19.25
N LYS A 120 16.51 17.00 20.24
CA LYS A 120 16.50 17.76 21.50
C LYS A 120 17.82 17.50 22.22
N ASP A 121 18.64 18.52 22.32
CA ASP A 121 19.70 18.49 23.31
C ASP A 121 19.11 18.45 24.71
N LYS A 122 19.74 17.66 25.54
CA LYS A 122 19.49 17.30 26.95
C LYS A 122 18.54 18.19 27.72
N LEU A 123 17.83 17.58 28.67
CA LEU A 123 16.84 18.15 29.61
C LEU A 123 17.22 19.47 30.30
N PHE A 124 18.47 19.92 30.22
CA PHE A 124 19.02 21.07 30.92
C PHE A 124 19.75 22.08 30.02
N SER A 125 19.76 21.94 28.71
CA SER A 125 20.34 22.95 27.83
C SER A 125 19.26 23.81 27.19
N ARG A 126 19.37 25.12 27.35
CA ARG A 126 18.51 26.13 26.72
C ARG A 126 18.82 26.34 25.24
N ASN A 127 19.25 25.33 24.52
CA ASN A 127 19.42 25.43 23.08
C ASN A 127 18.06 25.47 22.39
N ASN A 128 17.61 26.65 22.02
CA ASN A 128 16.33 26.88 21.35
C ASN A 128 16.31 26.38 19.91
N LYS A 129 17.40 25.85 19.40
CA LYS A 129 17.56 25.40 18.01
C LYS A 129 18.23 24.03 17.98
N PRO A 130 17.43 22.96 18.00
CA PRO A 130 17.95 21.58 17.97
C PRO A 130 18.63 21.24 16.63
N ALA A 131 19.52 20.25 16.63
CA ALA A 131 20.07 19.67 15.43
C ALA A 131 18.91 19.21 14.51
N PHE A 132 19.06 19.45 13.22
CA PHE A 132 18.00 19.32 12.26
C PHE A 132 18.43 18.31 11.17
N ASN A 133 17.53 17.39 10.89
CA ASN A 133 17.60 16.54 9.71
C ASN A 133 16.18 16.44 9.15
N GLN A 134 15.99 16.84 7.91
CA GLN A 134 14.74 16.75 7.19
C GLN A 134 14.91 15.85 5.98
N LYS A 135 13.99 14.91 5.81
CA LYS A 135 13.97 14.00 4.67
C LYS A 135 12.64 14.12 3.93
N ASP A 136 12.72 14.51 2.66
CA ASP A 136 11.59 14.58 1.75
C ASP A 136 11.67 13.43 0.75
N GLU A 137 10.62 12.60 0.67
CA GLU A 137 10.55 11.48 -0.25
C GLU A 137 9.31 11.61 -1.14
N ARG A 138 9.49 11.36 -2.42
CA ARG A 138 8.43 11.32 -3.42
C ARG A 138 8.64 10.13 -4.33
N PHE A 139 7.63 9.31 -4.52
CA PHE A 139 7.72 8.23 -5.48
C PHE A 139 6.42 8.03 -6.25
N LEU A 140 6.56 7.47 -7.44
CA LEU A 140 5.47 7.00 -8.28
C LEU A 140 5.86 5.62 -8.83
N LYS A 141 4.98 4.63 -8.68
CA LYS A 141 5.19 3.25 -9.10
C LYS A 141 3.99 2.74 -9.88
N LEU A 142 4.24 2.17 -11.04
CA LEU A 142 3.26 1.41 -11.83
C LEU A 142 3.57 -0.08 -11.69
N GLN A 143 2.55 -0.88 -11.43
CA GLN A 143 2.65 -2.34 -11.34
C GLN A 143 1.61 -3.01 -12.24
N VAL A 144 2.03 -4.09 -12.87
CA VAL A 144 1.16 -4.99 -13.64
C VAL A 144 1.20 -6.36 -12.98
N GLY A 145 0.04 -6.89 -12.63
CA GLY A 145 -0.09 -8.20 -12.00
C GLY A 145 -0.79 -9.18 -12.93
N LEU A 146 -0.24 -10.38 -13.03
CA LEU A 146 -0.72 -11.49 -13.84
C LEU A 146 -0.88 -12.74 -12.97
N PRO A 147 -1.86 -13.60 -13.24
CA PRO A 147 -1.95 -14.90 -12.60
C PRO A 147 -0.72 -15.75 -13.01
N PHE A 148 -0.15 -16.41 -12.04
CA PHE A 148 0.94 -17.36 -12.22
C PHE A 148 0.59 -18.63 -11.45
N LEU A 149 0.20 -19.68 -12.13
CA LEU A 149 -0.44 -20.86 -11.55
C LEU A 149 -1.81 -20.55 -10.88
N SER A 150 -2.53 -21.59 -10.47
CA SER A 150 -3.90 -21.47 -9.95
C SER A 150 -4.03 -20.66 -8.63
N SER A 151 -2.96 -20.58 -7.84
CA SER A 151 -2.97 -19.93 -6.52
C SER A 151 -1.91 -18.84 -6.36
N LYS A 152 -1.18 -18.50 -7.43
CA LYS A 152 -0.05 -17.57 -7.39
C LYS A 152 -0.25 -16.42 -8.36
N ARG A 153 0.40 -15.30 -8.05
CA ARG A 153 0.39 -14.09 -8.87
C ARG A 153 1.81 -13.56 -9.03
N ALA A 154 2.16 -13.22 -10.24
CA ALA A 154 3.36 -12.48 -10.56
C ALA A 154 3.02 -11.00 -10.74
N GLU A 155 3.83 -10.11 -10.18
CA GLU A 155 3.67 -8.67 -10.35
C GLU A 155 4.99 -8.07 -10.84
N PHE A 156 4.92 -7.24 -11.86
CA PHE A 156 6.03 -6.51 -12.43
C PHE A 156 5.79 -5.01 -12.18
N GLY A 157 6.80 -4.31 -11.72
CA GLY A 157 6.66 -2.90 -11.41
C GLY A 157 7.84 -2.08 -11.89
N VAL A 158 7.55 -0.86 -12.31
CA VAL A 158 8.54 0.19 -12.59
C VAL A 158 8.18 1.43 -11.78
N GLY A 159 9.19 2.18 -11.37
CA GLY A 159 8.94 3.36 -10.55
C GLY A 159 10.06 4.36 -10.60
N ILE A 160 9.72 5.57 -10.23
CA ILE A 160 10.63 6.69 -10.05
C ILE A 160 10.50 7.21 -8.63
N ALA A 161 11.62 7.62 -8.06
CA ALA A 161 11.62 8.23 -6.74
C ALA A 161 12.61 9.40 -6.69
N ARG A 162 12.30 10.37 -5.84
CA ARG A 162 13.20 11.45 -5.46
C ARG A 162 13.25 11.52 -3.95
N ILE A 163 14.46 11.53 -3.42
CA ILE A 163 14.74 11.66 -1.99
C ILE A 163 15.63 12.90 -1.84
N GLU A 164 15.24 13.79 -0.95
CA GLU A 164 16.03 14.95 -0.58
C GLU A 164 16.30 14.92 0.92
N ASP A 165 17.56 14.93 1.31
CA ASP A 165 18.01 15.01 2.69
C ASP A 165 18.65 16.38 2.94
N LYS A 166 18.19 17.08 3.99
CA LYS A 166 18.74 18.34 4.49
C LYS A 166 19.27 18.12 5.89
N TYR A 167 20.51 18.37 6.11
CA TYR A 167 21.17 18.09 7.37
C TYR A 167 22.32 19.06 7.67
N PHE A 168 22.77 19.07 8.92
CA PHE A 168 23.95 19.79 9.31
C PHE A 168 25.07 18.80 9.68
N GLN A 169 26.25 18.98 9.11
CA GLN A 169 27.41 18.13 9.41
C GLN A 169 28.16 18.54 10.70
N LYS A 170 27.86 19.73 11.22
CA LYS A 170 28.57 20.27 12.40
C LYS A 170 27.92 19.82 13.71
N SER A 171 28.72 19.59 14.73
CA SER A 171 28.27 19.26 16.08
C SER A 171 27.67 20.46 16.82
N VAL A 172 28.08 21.66 16.48
CA VAL A 172 27.55 22.94 17.00
C VAL A 172 27.02 23.73 15.81
N ILE A 173 25.74 24.04 15.82
CA ILE A 173 25.05 24.69 14.71
C ILE A 173 24.71 26.12 15.10
N ASP A 174 25.21 27.10 14.34
CA ASP A 174 24.76 28.48 14.37
C ASP A 174 23.71 28.72 13.28
N PHE A 175 22.43 28.60 13.65
CA PHE A 175 21.32 28.74 12.71
C PHE A 175 21.20 30.13 12.06
N GLY A 176 21.95 31.13 12.54
CA GLY A 176 22.02 32.44 11.91
C GLY A 176 22.97 32.49 10.71
N ASN A 177 24.06 31.73 10.78
CA ASN A 177 25.16 31.78 9.82
C ASN A 177 25.41 30.46 9.09
N ASP A 178 25.05 29.31 9.71
CA ASP A 178 25.25 28.00 9.09
C ASP A 178 24.14 27.68 8.10
N LYS A 179 24.55 27.29 6.88
CA LYS A 179 23.65 26.74 5.87
C LYS A 179 23.59 25.21 6.07
N PHE A 180 22.42 24.63 5.84
CA PHE A 180 22.30 23.18 5.81
C PHE A 180 22.86 22.63 4.50
N ASP A 181 23.48 21.45 4.59
CA ASP A 181 23.88 20.67 3.45
C ASP A 181 22.66 19.95 2.89
N LYS A 182 22.63 19.77 1.57
CA LYS A 182 21.53 19.11 0.89
C LYS A 182 22.07 18.02 -0.03
N SER A 183 21.56 16.80 0.13
CA SER A 183 21.75 15.75 -0.85
C SER A 183 20.43 15.39 -1.52
N ARG A 184 20.49 15.03 -2.78
CA ARG A 184 19.34 14.66 -3.57
C ARG A 184 19.63 13.40 -4.38
N TYR A 185 18.74 12.43 -4.29
CA TYR A 185 18.77 11.18 -5.02
C TYR A 185 17.60 11.17 -6.00
N ASP A 186 17.88 11.08 -7.28
CA ASP A 186 16.88 10.80 -8.32
C ASP A 186 17.05 9.32 -8.70
N LEU A 187 16.03 8.49 -8.45
CA LEU A 187 16.06 7.04 -8.56
C LEU A 187 15.06 6.57 -9.62
N PHE A 188 15.46 5.57 -10.38
CA PHE A 188 14.60 4.74 -11.22
C PHE A 188 14.71 3.30 -10.73
N GLY A 189 13.58 2.59 -10.65
CA GLY A 189 13.57 1.23 -10.14
C GLY A 189 12.66 0.29 -10.92
N GLY A 190 13.07 -0.99 -10.92
CA GLY A 190 12.26 -2.11 -11.36
C GLY A 190 12.00 -3.08 -10.23
N SER A 191 10.87 -3.74 -10.24
CA SER A 191 10.54 -4.77 -9.26
C SER A 191 9.81 -5.94 -9.92
N ILE A 192 10.08 -7.13 -9.39
CA ILE A 192 9.32 -8.34 -9.69
C ILE A 192 8.93 -8.98 -8.37
N SER A 193 7.70 -9.42 -8.27
CA SER A 193 7.24 -10.15 -7.08
C SER A 193 6.38 -11.34 -7.47
N PHE A 194 6.51 -12.42 -6.70
CA PHE A 194 5.68 -13.59 -6.76
C PHE A 194 4.99 -13.75 -5.43
N ASN A 195 3.66 -13.81 -5.46
CA ASN A 195 2.84 -13.97 -4.28
C ASN A 195 1.92 -15.17 -4.47
N GLY A 196 1.85 -16.02 -3.47
CA GLY A 196 0.98 -17.18 -3.46
C GLY A 196 0.35 -17.40 -2.09
N SER A 197 -0.89 -17.91 -2.09
CA SER A 197 -1.56 -18.27 -0.86
C SER A 197 -2.53 -19.41 -1.12
N THR A 198 -2.39 -20.47 -0.34
CA THR A 198 -3.31 -21.62 -0.29
C THR A 198 -4.04 -21.69 1.04
N LEU A 199 -3.99 -20.61 1.83
CA LEU A 199 -4.65 -20.52 3.14
C LEU A 199 -6.17 -20.69 2.99
N ASN A 200 -6.76 -21.52 3.84
CA ASN A 200 -8.20 -21.78 3.86
C ASN A 200 -9.02 -20.64 4.48
N SER A 201 -8.39 -19.72 5.23
CA SER A 201 -9.02 -18.55 5.81
C SER A 201 -8.01 -17.39 5.90
N LYS A 202 -8.49 -16.14 5.78
CA LYS A 202 -7.65 -14.94 5.94
C LYS A 202 -7.37 -14.59 7.40
N GLN A 203 -8.36 -14.75 8.28
CA GLN A 203 -8.25 -14.28 9.67
C GLN A 203 -7.67 -15.35 10.59
N TYR A 204 -8.14 -16.59 10.45
CA TYR A 204 -7.72 -17.71 11.30
C TYR A 204 -7.41 -18.93 10.43
N PRO A 205 -6.26 -18.95 9.74
CA PRO A 205 -5.90 -20.07 8.87
C PRO A 205 -5.54 -21.29 9.70
N THR A 206 -6.16 -22.42 9.40
CA THR A 206 -5.86 -23.71 10.02
C THR A 206 -5.11 -24.65 9.08
N ARG A 207 -5.10 -24.35 7.76
CA ARG A 207 -4.40 -25.14 6.73
C ARG A 207 -3.91 -24.22 5.60
N GLY A 208 -2.88 -24.70 4.91
CA GLY A 208 -2.30 -24.02 3.78
C GLY A 208 -1.04 -23.24 4.13
N TYR A 209 -0.47 -22.57 3.14
CA TYR A 209 0.73 -21.75 3.27
C TYR A 209 0.58 -20.45 2.48
N ARG A 210 1.36 -19.48 2.85
CA ARG A 210 1.52 -18.22 2.13
C ARG A 210 3.00 -18.01 1.82
N GLU A 211 3.30 -17.65 0.59
CA GLU A 211 4.64 -17.35 0.13
C GLU A 211 4.68 -15.99 -0.55
N ALA A 212 5.79 -15.29 -0.41
CA ALA A 212 6.06 -14.06 -1.11
C ALA A 212 7.56 -13.96 -1.42
N LEU A 213 7.89 -13.69 -2.67
CA LEU A 213 9.24 -13.40 -3.13
C LEU A 213 9.21 -12.03 -3.81
N VAL A 214 10.11 -11.14 -3.41
CA VAL A 214 10.21 -9.80 -4.01
C VAL A 214 11.68 -9.54 -4.35
N ALA A 215 11.93 -9.16 -5.60
CA ALA A 215 13.21 -8.66 -6.05
C ALA A 215 13.04 -7.23 -6.57
N GLN A 216 13.95 -6.35 -6.19
CA GLN A 216 13.92 -4.95 -6.60
C GLN A 216 15.33 -4.49 -6.97
N ILE A 217 15.41 -3.66 -7.99
CA ILE A 217 16.64 -3.00 -8.40
C ILE A 217 16.37 -1.50 -8.52
N PHE A 218 17.30 -0.70 -8.02
CA PHE A 218 17.26 0.75 -8.15
C PHE A 218 18.56 1.25 -8.75
N VAL A 219 18.42 2.17 -9.69
CA VAL A 219 19.54 2.89 -10.30
C VAL A 219 19.26 4.38 -10.12
N GLY A 220 20.26 5.14 -9.74
CA GLY A 220 20.04 6.54 -9.44
C GLY A 220 21.29 7.40 -9.50
N LYS A 221 21.05 8.69 -9.38
CA LYS A 221 22.09 9.72 -9.35
C LYS A 221 21.94 10.54 -8.07
N GLU A 222 23.05 10.63 -7.35
CA GLU A 222 23.20 11.49 -6.19
C GLU A 222 23.78 12.85 -6.60
N ARG A 223 23.28 13.91 -5.98
CA ARG A 223 23.77 15.29 -6.14
C ARG A 223 23.87 15.94 -4.77
N PHE A 224 25.01 16.56 -4.52
CA PHE A 224 25.27 17.37 -3.33
C PHE A 224 25.19 18.86 -3.67
N TYR A 225 24.61 19.66 -2.75
CA TYR A 225 24.43 21.11 -2.89
C TYR A 225 24.83 21.82 -1.59
#